data_67d999759b0bb7f3c701de2b061e922b
#
_entry.id   67d999759b0bb7f3c701de2b061e922b
#
_cell.length_a   1.000
_cell.length_b   1.000
_cell.length_c   1.000
_cell.angle_alpha   90.00
_cell.angle_beta   90.00
_cell.angle_gamma   90.00
#
_symmetry.space_group_name_H-M   'P 1'
#
loop_
_entity.id
_entity.type
_entity.pdbx_description
1 polymer ?
#
loop_
_entity_poly.entity_id
_entity_poly.type
_entity_poly.pdbx_seq_one_letter_code
_entity_poly.pdbx_strand_id
1 'polypeptide(L)'
;MIAGLVISFSQEARAQAKADATYMYAQKDEWSLFMDIHEPANGTTLTEAGQAKPTIIFMFGGGFIQGTRDDKSYEKWFTQMKNDGYRIVSIDYRLGLRGAKKVGVAQVNLLDNAIHMAVEDLFTATNFILDNAEQLGIDPYNMVISGSSAGAISVMQAEYEICNNTSWAQVLPADFNYVGVMSFSGAILSREGKVDYKETPCPTMMLHGTADELVPYEQIRFLNLGFFGGGELVKRFKKFGYNYNMYHFVDYGHEIAGSMETTIGLQKDFLEKNVTGKKERLVETWISDPDVYRGYGPQSRDELYK
;
A
#
# COMPACT_ATOMS: atom_id res chain seq x y z
N MET A 1 -10.20 27.17 39.03
CA MET A 1 -11.15 26.96 37.94
C MET A 1 -10.47 27.38 36.66
N ILE A 2 -10.01 26.42 35.86
CA ILE A 2 -9.43 26.69 34.52
C ILE A 2 -10.47 26.19 33.53
N ALA A 3 -11.08 27.15 32.81
CA ALA A 3 -12.05 26.86 31.75
C ALA A 3 -11.34 26.32 30.52
N GLY A 4 -11.58 25.07 30.19
CA GLY A 4 -11.11 24.47 28.94
C GLY A 4 -11.91 24.99 27.76
N LEU A 5 -11.24 25.62 26.80
CA LEU A 5 -11.80 26.09 25.54
C LEU A 5 -12.01 24.86 24.63
N VAL A 6 -13.26 24.42 24.49
CA VAL A 6 -13.65 23.42 23.49
C VAL A 6 -13.78 24.12 22.15
N ILE A 7 -12.80 23.98 21.27
CA ILE A 7 -12.90 24.41 19.87
C ILE A 7 -13.60 23.29 19.12
N SER A 8 -14.89 23.43 18.83
CA SER A 8 -15.62 22.56 17.91
C SER A 8 -15.31 22.95 16.47
N PHE A 9 -14.48 22.20 15.80
CA PHE A 9 -14.40 22.22 14.35
C PHE A 9 -15.54 21.37 13.80
N SER A 10 -16.51 22.01 13.16
CA SER A 10 -17.51 21.32 12.33
C SER A 10 -16.88 20.96 11.00
N GLN A 11 -16.10 19.87 10.95
CA GLN A 11 -15.92 19.09 9.75
C GLN A 11 -17.15 18.20 9.59
N GLU A 12 -17.75 18.18 8.39
CA GLU A 12 -18.75 17.18 8.03
C GLU A 12 -18.17 15.80 8.37
N ALA A 13 -18.77 15.15 9.35
CA ALA A 13 -18.33 13.84 9.80
C ALA A 13 -18.58 12.81 8.69
N ARG A 14 -17.57 12.58 7.84
CA ARG A 14 -17.49 11.33 7.09
C ARG A 14 -17.48 10.25 8.14
N ALA A 15 -18.44 9.33 8.07
CA ALA A 15 -18.48 8.25 9.05
C ALA A 15 -17.28 7.33 8.81
N GLN A 16 -16.48 7.16 9.82
CA GLN A 16 -15.19 6.47 9.84
C GLN A 16 -15.38 4.96 9.95
N ALA A 17 -14.51 4.19 9.28
CA ALA A 17 -14.43 2.75 9.51
C ALA A 17 -14.00 2.52 10.97
N LYS A 18 -14.86 1.90 11.78
CA LYS A 18 -14.60 1.76 13.21
C LYS A 18 -13.45 0.79 13.47
N ALA A 19 -12.34 1.31 13.98
CA ALA A 19 -11.21 0.52 14.48
C ALA A 19 -11.49 -0.11 15.83
N ASP A 20 -10.83 -1.24 16.12
CA ASP A 20 -10.85 -1.87 17.45
C ASP A 20 -9.90 -1.15 18.42
N ALA A 21 -8.77 -0.61 17.90
CA ALA A 21 -7.84 0.25 18.65
C ALA A 21 -7.17 1.28 17.71
N THR A 22 -6.78 2.43 18.29
CA THR A 22 -6.05 3.49 17.58
C THR A 22 -4.84 3.91 18.41
N TYR A 23 -3.67 3.99 17.76
CA TYR A 23 -2.42 4.41 18.39
C TYR A 23 -1.80 5.56 17.60
N MET A 24 -1.29 6.57 18.29
CA MET A 24 -0.40 7.55 17.67
C MET A 24 1.00 6.94 17.59
N TYR A 25 1.48 6.68 16.37
CA TYR A 25 2.78 6.06 16.18
C TYR A 25 3.91 7.07 15.95
N ALA A 26 3.58 8.31 15.56
CA ALA A 26 4.54 9.37 15.40
C ALA A 26 3.91 10.77 15.50
N GLN A 27 4.76 11.74 15.88
CA GLN A 27 4.53 13.17 15.69
C GLN A 27 5.68 13.70 14.82
N LYS A 28 5.36 14.21 13.63
CA LYS A 28 6.34 14.79 12.69
C LYS A 28 5.87 16.17 12.28
N ASP A 29 6.55 17.19 12.74
CA ASP A 29 6.16 18.59 12.60
C ASP A 29 4.69 18.81 13.02
N GLU A 30 3.86 19.35 12.13
CA GLU A 30 2.41 19.53 12.38
C GLU A 30 1.57 18.25 12.22
N TRP A 31 2.16 17.13 11.81
CA TRP A 31 1.44 15.89 11.54
C TRP A 31 1.45 14.97 12.77
N SER A 32 0.27 14.71 13.32
CA SER A 32 0.05 13.59 14.25
C SER A 32 -0.36 12.37 13.42
N LEU A 33 0.48 11.33 13.42
CA LEU A 33 0.29 10.13 12.59
C LEU A 33 -0.23 8.99 13.46
N PHE A 34 -1.38 8.45 13.08
CA PHE A 34 -2.05 7.38 13.79
C PHE A 34 -2.13 6.11 12.97
N MET A 35 -2.25 4.99 13.67
CA MET A 35 -2.61 3.70 13.08
C MET A 35 -3.89 3.18 13.74
N ASP A 36 -4.78 2.63 12.92
CA ASP A 36 -5.99 1.94 13.36
C ASP A 36 -5.81 0.44 13.23
N ILE A 37 -6.04 -0.29 14.30
CA ILE A 37 -6.00 -1.75 14.32
C ILE A 37 -7.42 -2.28 14.16
N HIS A 38 -7.62 -3.15 13.18
CA HIS A 38 -8.85 -3.87 12.92
C HIS A 38 -8.59 -5.37 13.19
N GLU A 39 -9.14 -5.87 14.27
CA GLU A 39 -8.95 -7.25 14.72
C GLU A 39 -9.79 -8.24 13.90
N PRO A 40 -9.33 -9.50 13.75
CA PRO A 40 -10.11 -10.56 13.11
C PRO A 40 -11.47 -10.74 13.78
N ALA A 41 -12.54 -10.87 13.00
CA ALA A 41 -13.91 -11.01 13.50
C ALA A 41 -14.12 -12.28 14.35
N ASN A 42 -13.36 -13.34 14.05
CA ASN A 42 -13.39 -14.62 14.78
C ASN A 42 -12.38 -14.69 15.96
N GLY A 43 -11.71 -13.59 16.28
CA GLY A 43 -10.75 -13.50 17.38
C GLY A 43 -9.44 -14.30 17.18
N THR A 44 -9.17 -14.79 15.98
CA THR A 44 -7.94 -15.55 15.70
C THR A 44 -7.30 -15.17 14.37
N THR A 45 -5.97 -15.10 14.35
CA THR A 45 -5.15 -14.94 13.14
C THR A 45 -4.58 -16.26 12.65
N LEU A 46 -5.15 -17.40 13.06
CA LEU A 46 -4.68 -18.71 12.61
C LEU A 46 -5.50 -19.21 11.42
N THR A 47 -4.86 -19.96 10.53
CA THR A 47 -5.53 -20.78 9.53
C THR A 47 -6.16 -22.00 10.19
N GLU A 48 -7.00 -22.76 9.47
CA GLU A 48 -7.53 -24.05 9.93
C GLU A 48 -6.41 -25.05 10.25
N ALA A 49 -5.27 -24.96 9.56
CA ALA A 49 -4.08 -25.77 9.81
C ALA A 49 -3.20 -25.25 10.98
N GLY A 50 -3.63 -24.20 11.70
CA GLY A 50 -2.91 -23.61 12.82
C GLY A 50 -1.70 -22.76 12.43
N GLN A 51 -1.55 -22.38 11.17
CA GLN A 51 -0.49 -21.46 10.73
C GLN A 51 -0.90 -20.00 11.00
N ALA A 52 0.04 -19.16 11.40
CA ALA A 52 -0.22 -17.74 11.60
C ALA A 52 -0.45 -17.02 10.27
N LYS A 53 -1.59 -16.33 10.15
CA LYS A 53 -1.86 -15.40 9.04
C LYS A 53 -1.07 -14.11 9.26
N PRO A 54 -0.56 -13.49 8.21
CA PRO A 54 0.15 -12.22 8.35
C PRO A 54 -0.79 -11.09 8.78
N THR A 55 -0.25 -10.12 9.52
CA THR A 55 -0.89 -8.81 9.72
C THR A 55 -0.71 -7.97 8.46
N ILE A 56 -1.76 -7.32 7.99
CA ILE A 56 -1.74 -6.48 6.79
C ILE A 56 -1.60 -5.01 7.22
N ILE A 57 -0.47 -4.38 6.93
CA ILE A 57 -0.32 -2.93 7.07
C ILE A 57 -0.84 -2.30 5.79
N PHE A 58 -1.82 -1.40 5.92
CA PHE A 58 -2.51 -0.79 4.79
C PHE A 58 -2.23 0.70 4.68
N MET A 59 -1.91 1.16 3.46
CA MET A 59 -1.76 2.55 3.07
C MET A 59 -2.81 2.95 2.05
N PHE A 60 -3.60 3.97 2.38
CA PHE A 60 -4.70 4.46 1.54
C PHE A 60 -4.20 5.19 0.27
N GLY A 61 -5.09 5.35 -0.71
CA GLY A 61 -4.86 6.16 -1.91
C GLY A 61 -5.12 7.65 -1.68
N GLY A 62 -5.05 8.43 -2.76
CA GLY A 62 -5.37 9.86 -2.74
C GLY A 62 -4.25 10.77 -3.25
N GLY A 63 -3.32 10.22 -4.07
CA GLY A 63 -2.32 10.98 -4.83
C GLY A 63 -1.31 11.74 -3.98
N PHE A 64 -1.09 11.35 -2.73
CA PHE A 64 -0.30 12.10 -1.73
C PHE A 64 -0.86 13.52 -1.44
N ILE A 65 -2.10 13.79 -1.82
CA ILE A 65 -2.77 15.07 -1.68
C ILE A 65 -3.82 15.02 -0.58
N GLN A 66 -4.56 13.92 -0.52
CA GLN A 66 -5.71 13.69 0.35
C GLN A 66 -5.85 12.22 0.74
N GLY A 67 -6.80 11.93 1.61
CA GLY A 67 -7.10 10.59 2.11
C GLY A 67 -6.84 10.49 3.60
N THR A 68 -7.33 9.43 4.20
CA THR A 68 -7.19 9.12 5.62
C THR A 68 -7.19 7.59 5.81
N ARG A 69 -6.56 7.09 6.89
CA ARG A 69 -6.51 5.67 7.25
C ARG A 69 -7.89 5.06 7.49
N ASP A 70 -8.86 5.88 7.87
CA ASP A 70 -10.22 5.51 8.28
C ASP A 70 -11.28 5.87 7.21
N ASP A 71 -10.86 5.99 5.94
CA ASP A 71 -11.78 6.28 4.84
C ASP A 71 -12.77 5.12 4.63
N LYS A 72 -14.07 5.46 4.60
CA LYS A 72 -15.16 4.51 4.42
C LYS A 72 -15.10 3.67 3.16
N SER A 73 -14.42 4.16 2.13
CA SER A 73 -14.30 3.41 0.88
C SER A 73 -13.60 2.06 1.07
N TYR A 74 -12.81 1.90 2.15
CA TYR A 74 -12.13 0.65 2.48
C TYR A 74 -12.88 -0.22 3.50
N GLU A 75 -13.98 0.26 4.11
CA GLU A 75 -14.71 -0.43 5.18
C GLU A 75 -15.16 -1.84 4.81
N LYS A 76 -15.68 -2.01 3.60
CA LYS A 76 -16.12 -3.32 3.11
C LYS A 76 -14.96 -4.29 2.96
N TRP A 77 -13.84 -3.82 2.42
CA TRP A 77 -12.64 -4.62 2.31
C TRP A 77 -12.07 -5.00 3.67
N PHE A 78 -11.99 -4.05 4.62
CA PHE A 78 -11.60 -4.34 6.00
C PHE A 78 -12.50 -5.40 6.62
N THR A 79 -13.82 -5.26 6.45
CA THR A 79 -14.80 -6.23 6.96
C THR A 79 -14.59 -7.63 6.38
N GLN A 80 -14.35 -7.75 5.08
CA GLN A 80 -14.08 -9.04 4.43
C GLN A 80 -12.80 -9.68 4.96
N MET A 81 -11.71 -8.92 5.04
CA MET A 81 -10.42 -9.42 5.56
C MET A 81 -10.52 -9.83 7.02
N LYS A 82 -11.22 -9.04 7.87
CA LYS A 82 -11.50 -9.41 9.26
C LYS A 82 -12.29 -10.72 9.37
N ASN A 83 -13.31 -10.90 8.52
CA ASN A 83 -14.10 -12.14 8.49
C ASN A 83 -13.27 -13.35 8.04
N ASP A 84 -12.29 -13.12 7.18
CA ASP A 84 -11.32 -14.13 6.75
C ASP A 84 -10.17 -14.33 7.76
N GLY A 85 -10.22 -13.69 8.93
CA GLY A 85 -9.27 -13.88 10.02
C GLY A 85 -7.94 -13.13 9.86
N TYR A 86 -7.89 -12.09 9.02
CA TYR A 86 -6.73 -11.21 8.93
C TYR A 86 -6.87 -10.00 9.86
N ARG A 87 -5.78 -9.65 10.53
CA ARG A 87 -5.66 -8.35 11.20
C ARG A 87 -5.20 -7.31 10.19
N ILE A 88 -5.78 -6.10 10.25
CA ILE A 88 -5.37 -4.97 9.41
C ILE A 88 -4.88 -3.86 10.33
N VAL A 89 -3.76 -3.24 9.96
CA VAL A 89 -3.23 -2.01 10.55
C VAL A 89 -3.28 -0.93 9.47
N SER A 90 -4.29 -0.09 9.48
CA SER A 90 -4.41 1.04 8.56
C SER A 90 -3.68 2.25 9.12
N ILE A 91 -2.73 2.82 8.37
CA ILE A 91 -1.86 3.89 8.85
C ILE A 91 -2.10 5.23 8.15
N ASP A 92 -2.00 6.34 8.91
CA ASP A 92 -1.79 7.65 8.32
C ASP A 92 -0.39 7.73 7.71
N TYR A 93 -0.20 8.63 6.78
CA TYR A 93 1.12 9.06 6.29
C TYR A 93 1.03 10.52 5.84
N ARG A 94 2.14 11.22 5.84
CA ARG A 94 2.20 12.63 5.44
C ARG A 94 1.87 12.79 3.95
N LEU A 95 0.97 13.70 3.65
CA LEU A 95 0.52 13.98 2.29
C LEU A 95 1.43 15.03 1.64
N GLY A 96 2.58 14.59 1.14
CA GLY A 96 3.66 15.45 0.65
C GLY A 96 3.30 16.33 -0.56
N LEU A 97 2.16 16.09 -1.21
CA LEU A 97 1.62 16.92 -2.29
C LEU A 97 0.37 17.71 -1.89
N ARG A 98 0.03 17.77 -0.59
CA ARG A 98 -1.11 18.57 -0.10
C ARG A 98 -0.95 20.02 -0.52
N GLY A 99 -1.96 20.57 -1.20
CA GLY A 99 -1.96 21.94 -1.73
C GLY A 99 -1.20 22.14 -3.05
N ALA A 100 -0.61 21.09 -3.61
CA ALA A 100 -0.03 21.17 -4.95
C ALA A 100 -1.14 21.34 -5.99
N LYS A 101 -0.94 22.30 -6.92
CA LYS A 101 -1.93 22.59 -7.98
C LYS A 101 -1.80 21.65 -9.18
N LYS A 102 -0.61 21.15 -9.47
CA LYS A 102 -0.29 20.20 -10.54
C LYS A 102 1.10 19.61 -10.32
N VAL A 103 1.25 18.32 -10.57
CA VAL A 103 2.54 17.64 -10.59
C VAL A 103 2.77 17.04 -11.99
N GLY A 104 3.77 17.56 -12.68
CA GLY A 104 4.20 17.07 -14.00
C GLY A 104 5.67 16.66 -13.98
N VAL A 105 6.23 16.37 -15.15
CA VAL A 105 7.66 15.96 -15.29
C VAL A 105 8.62 17.00 -14.69
N ALA A 106 8.29 18.30 -14.81
CA ALA A 106 9.10 19.36 -14.22
C ALA A 106 9.06 19.40 -12.67
N GLN A 107 8.05 18.79 -12.04
CA GLN A 107 7.86 18.71 -10.60
C GLN A 107 8.13 17.32 -10.02
N VAL A 108 8.86 16.48 -10.74
CA VAL A 108 9.16 15.11 -10.30
C VAL A 108 9.83 15.05 -8.92
N ASN A 109 10.62 16.07 -8.55
CA ASN A 109 11.21 16.14 -7.21
C ASN A 109 10.16 16.29 -6.11
N LEU A 110 9.01 16.91 -6.39
CA LEU A 110 7.90 16.98 -5.42
C LEU A 110 7.27 15.59 -5.22
N LEU A 111 7.07 14.84 -6.31
CA LEU A 111 6.56 13.46 -6.24
C LEU A 111 7.55 12.55 -5.52
N ASP A 112 8.83 12.61 -5.85
CA ASP A 112 9.89 11.85 -5.20
C ASP A 112 9.91 12.11 -3.68
N ASN A 113 9.82 13.39 -3.30
CA ASN A 113 9.78 13.80 -1.90
C ASN A 113 8.51 13.29 -1.18
N ALA A 114 7.36 13.32 -1.86
CA ALA A 114 6.11 12.81 -1.29
C ALA A 114 6.15 11.28 -1.10
N ILE A 115 6.73 10.54 -2.05
CA ILE A 115 6.98 9.11 -1.93
C ILE A 115 7.92 8.83 -0.76
N HIS A 116 9.02 9.57 -0.66
CA HIS A 116 9.98 9.44 0.44
C HIS A 116 9.30 9.64 1.80
N MET A 117 8.53 10.73 1.96
CA MET A 117 7.78 11.00 3.20
C MET A 117 6.85 9.84 3.57
N ALA A 118 6.12 9.29 2.61
CA ALA A 118 5.19 8.19 2.84
C ALA A 118 5.90 6.87 3.19
N VAL A 119 7.03 6.57 2.54
CA VAL A 119 7.88 5.41 2.87
C VAL A 119 8.50 5.55 4.26
N GLU A 120 9.01 6.74 4.59
CA GLU A 120 9.54 7.03 5.93
C GLU A 120 8.48 6.86 7.02
N ASP A 121 7.23 7.25 6.74
CA ASP A 121 6.13 7.09 7.68
C ASP A 121 5.72 5.62 7.83
N LEU A 122 5.72 4.84 6.74
CA LEU A 122 5.53 3.39 6.80
C LEU A 122 6.61 2.71 7.65
N PHE A 123 7.89 3.07 7.46
CA PHE A 123 8.98 2.51 8.25
C PHE A 123 8.91 2.95 9.72
N THR A 124 8.45 4.17 9.99
CA THR A 124 8.21 4.64 11.36
C THR A 124 7.08 3.85 12.03
N ALA A 125 5.97 3.59 11.32
CA ALA A 125 4.89 2.74 11.81
C ALA A 125 5.35 1.29 12.04
N THR A 126 6.21 0.77 11.16
CA THR A 126 6.81 -0.56 11.29
C THR A 126 7.69 -0.64 12.54
N ASN A 127 8.56 0.33 12.78
CA ASN A 127 9.37 0.39 14.00
C ASN A 127 8.50 0.50 15.26
N PHE A 128 7.41 1.28 15.22
CA PHE A 128 6.47 1.32 16.33
C PHE A 128 5.87 -0.06 16.62
N ILE A 129 5.52 -0.84 15.59
CA ILE A 129 5.02 -2.22 15.75
C ILE A 129 6.12 -3.14 16.30
N LEU A 130 7.37 -3.03 15.78
CA LEU A 130 8.52 -3.79 16.29
C LEU A 130 8.74 -3.54 17.79
N ASP A 131 8.73 -2.28 18.21
CA ASP A 131 8.97 -1.88 19.59
C ASP A 131 7.83 -2.26 20.55
N ASN A 132 6.60 -2.43 20.04
CA ASN A 132 5.40 -2.70 20.82
C ASN A 132 4.72 -4.04 20.47
N ALA A 133 5.45 -4.96 19.83
CA ALA A 133 4.93 -6.20 19.25
C ALA A 133 4.11 -7.04 20.24
N GLU A 134 4.60 -7.22 21.46
CA GLU A 134 3.93 -7.97 22.53
C GLU A 134 2.63 -7.30 22.96
N GLN A 135 2.65 -5.98 23.19
CA GLN A 135 1.47 -5.19 23.61
C GLN A 135 0.39 -5.19 22.53
N LEU A 136 0.79 -5.12 21.24
CA LEU A 136 -0.12 -5.11 20.10
C LEU A 136 -0.59 -6.52 19.72
N GLY A 137 0.07 -7.57 20.23
CA GLY A 137 -0.19 -8.96 19.84
C GLY A 137 0.08 -9.20 18.34
N ILE A 138 1.04 -8.48 17.77
CA ILE A 138 1.44 -8.57 16.35
C ILE A 138 2.79 -9.26 16.26
N ASP A 139 2.91 -10.28 15.39
CA ASP A 139 4.21 -10.80 15.00
C ASP A 139 4.83 -9.85 13.96
N PRO A 140 5.88 -9.08 14.34
CA PRO A 140 6.45 -8.06 13.47
C PRO A 140 7.25 -8.62 12.30
N TYR A 141 7.57 -9.91 12.31
CA TYR A 141 8.23 -10.62 11.21
C TYR A 141 7.24 -11.42 10.34
N ASN A 142 5.94 -11.23 10.55
CA ASN A 142 4.86 -11.80 9.74
C ASN A 142 3.88 -10.72 9.29
N MET A 143 4.39 -9.70 8.61
CA MET A 143 3.61 -8.55 8.13
C MET A 143 3.65 -8.46 6.59
N VAL A 144 2.49 -8.24 6.00
CA VAL A 144 2.30 -7.90 4.59
C VAL A 144 1.99 -6.42 4.49
N ILE A 145 2.60 -5.71 3.55
CA ILE A 145 2.23 -4.33 3.24
C ILE A 145 1.30 -4.30 2.04
N SER A 146 0.25 -3.49 2.13
CA SER A 146 -0.76 -3.33 1.10
C SER A 146 -1.07 -1.86 0.86
N GLY A 147 -1.36 -1.49 -0.37
CA GLY A 147 -1.72 -0.11 -0.65
C GLY A 147 -2.53 0.07 -1.92
N SER A 148 -3.30 1.17 -1.94
CA SER A 148 -4.08 1.65 -3.06
C SER A 148 -3.44 2.89 -3.68
N SER A 149 -3.25 2.96 -5.03
CA SER A 149 -2.77 4.17 -5.71
C SER A 149 -1.47 4.74 -5.09
N ALA A 150 -1.50 5.93 -4.50
CA ALA A 150 -0.36 6.52 -3.78
C ALA A 150 0.18 5.60 -2.67
N GLY A 151 -0.71 4.90 -1.93
CA GLY A 151 -0.32 3.89 -0.97
C GLY A 151 0.35 2.68 -1.63
N ALA A 152 -0.13 2.26 -2.81
CA ALA A 152 0.49 1.18 -3.57
C ALA A 152 1.89 1.56 -4.10
N ILE A 153 2.07 2.80 -4.53
CA ILE A 153 3.40 3.36 -4.86
C ILE A 153 4.30 3.28 -3.63
N SER A 154 3.81 3.69 -2.47
CA SER A 154 4.58 3.72 -1.23
C SER A 154 5.03 2.32 -0.79
N VAL A 155 4.15 1.31 -0.81
CA VAL A 155 4.52 -0.06 -0.41
C VAL A 155 5.46 -0.74 -1.42
N MET A 156 5.28 -0.49 -2.72
CA MET A 156 6.20 -0.99 -3.74
C MET A 156 7.58 -0.33 -3.63
N GLN A 157 7.62 0.98 -3.37
CA GLN A 157 8.87 1.71 -3.14
C GLN A 157 9.56 1.24 -1.86
N ALA A 158 8.81 1.02 -0.77
CA ALA A 158 9.37 0.54 0.49
C ALA A 158 10.11 -0.79 0.32
N GLU A 159 9.50 -1.77 -0.35
CA GLU A 159 10.15 -3.05 -0.67
C GLU A 159 11.40 -2.86 -1.55
N TYR A 160 11.31 -1.96 -2.54
CA TYR A 160 12.47 -1.63 -3.38
C TYR A 160 13.64 -1.04 -2.57
N GLU A 161 13.35 -0.15 -1.62
CA GLU A 161 14.35 0.48 -0.76
C GLU A 161 15.01 -0.54 0.18
N ILE A 162 14.22 -1.45 0.77
CA ILE A 162 14.72 -2.53 1.65
C ILE A 162 15.65 -3.45 0.86
N CYS A 163 15.18 -4.00 -0.27
CA CYS A 163 15.96 -4.94 -1.07
C CYS A 163 17.23 -4.35 -1.67
N ASN A 164 17.29 -3.02 -1.81
CA ASN A 164 18.48 -2.31 -2.29
C ASN A 164 19.35 -1.76 -1.15
N ASN A 165 18.96 -1.94 0.11
CA ASN A 165 19.64 -1.43 1.30
C ASN A 165 20.00 0.05 1.14
N THR A 166 19.01 0.87 0.75
CA THR A 166 19.20 2.30 0.58
C THR A 166 19.21 3.02 1.92
N SER A 167 19.61 4.29 1.92
CA SER A 167 19.57 5.10 3.14
C SER A 167 18.18 5.23 3.76
N TRP A 168 17.12 5.09 2.97
CA TRP A 168 15.74 5.15 3.46
C TRP A 168 15.42 3.94 4.35
N ALA A 169 15.91 2.76 3.98
CA ALA A 169 15.64 1.52 4.70
C ALA A 169 16.50 1.32 5.95
N GLN A 170 17.59 2.09 6.11
CA GLN A 170 18.52 1.93 7.26
C GLN A 170 17.92 2.25 8.63
N VAL A 171 16.69 2.77 8.68
CA VAL A 171 15.94 2.98 9.93
C VAL A 171 15.30 1.70 10.45
N LEU A 172 15.21 0.65 9.63
CA LEU A 172 14.74 -0.68 10.00
C LEU A 172 15.91 -1.57 10.45
N PRO A 173 15.66 -2.64 11.22
CA PRO A 173 16.68 -3.66 11.49
C PRO A 173 17.28 -4.20 10.19
N ALA A 174 18.59 -4.47 10.18
CA ALA A 174 19.33 -4.81 8.97
C ALA A 174 18.85 -6.08 8.25
N ASP A 175 18.25 -7.00 8.98
CA ASP A 175 17.69 -8.28 8.50
C ASP A 175 16.16 -8.26 8.37
N PHE A 176 15.56 -7.07 8.54
CA PHE A 176 14.11 -6.93 8.44
C PHE A 176 13.66 -6.94 6.97
N ASN A 177 12.62 -7.70 6.67
CA ASN A 177 11.78 -7.52 5.49
C ASN A 177 10.34 -7.91 5.78
N TYR A 178 9.42 -7.42 4.95
CA TYR A 178 8.04 -7.88 4.94
C TYR A 178 7.93 -9.29 4.33
N VAL A 179 6.83 -10.00 4.63
CA VAL A 179 6.58 -11.33 4.05
C VAL A 179 5.77 -11.28 2.76
N GLY A 180 5.34 -10.09 2.34
CA GLY A 180 4.63 -9.90 1.08
C GLY A 180 4.20 -8.46 0.82
N VAL A 181 3.97 -8.15 -0.45
CA VAL A 181 3.43 -6.85 -0.93
C VAL A 181 2.15 -7.08 -1.73
N MET A 182 1.10 -6.29 -1.48
CA MET A 182 -0.12 -6.23 -2.29
C MET A 182 -0.30 -4.82 -2.83
N SER A 183 -0.18 -4.65 -4.14
CA SER A 183 -0.21 -3.37 -4.84
C SER A 183 -1.44 -3.25 -5.75
N PHE A 184 -2.27 -2.24 -5.50
CA PHE A 184 -3.44 -1.90 -6.31
C PHE A 184 -3.16 -0.61 -7.10
N SER A 185 -2.78 -0.74 -8.39
CA SER A 185 -2.35 0.33 -9.29
C SER A 185 -1.15 1.11 -8.73
N GLY A 186 -0.08 0.41 -8.38
CA GLY A 186 1.17 0.97 -7.88
C GLY A 186 2.26 1.08 -8.93
N ALA A 187 3.33 1.79 -8.59
CA ALA A 187 4.53 1.95 -9.40
C ALA A 187 5.75 2.19 -8.53
N ILE A 188 6.95 2.06 -9.10
CA ILE A 188 8.22 2.40 -8.45
C ILE A 188 8.86 3.58 -9.19
N LEU A 189 9.29 4.59 -8.45
CA LEU A 189 10.11 5.68 -8.96
C LEU A 189 11.60 5.31 -8.82
N SER A 190 12.32 5.27 -9.95
CA SER A 190 13.76 5.00 -9.95
C SER A 190 14.52 6.10 -10.65
N ARG A 191 15.67 6.48 -10.11
CA ARG A 191 16.63 7.41 -10.69
C ARG A 191 17.79 6.70 -11.40
N GLU A 192 17.72 5.36 -11.50
CA GLU A 192 18.74 4.53 -12.16
C GLU A 192 18.35 4.10 -13.57
N GLY A 193 17.20 4.55 -14.07
CA GLY A 193 16.67 4.21 -15.40
C GLY A 193 16.12 2.81 -15.53
N LYS A 194 16.04 2.08 -14.42
CA LYS A 194 15.54 0.70 -14.32
C LYS A 194 15.14 0.42 -12.87
N VAL A 195 14.42 -0.68 -12.67
CA VAL A 195 14.14 -1.23 -11.34
C VAL A 195 14.86 -2.57 -11.23
N ASP A 196 15.99 -2.58 -10.57
CA ASP A 196 16.74 -3.80 -10.24
C ASP A 196 16.82 -3.94 -8.71
N TYR A 197 16.73 -5.16 -8.24
CA TYR A 197 16.84 -5.50 -6.82
C TYR A 197 18.20 -6.15 -6.56
N LYS A 198 18.89 -5.73 -5.48
CA LYS A 198 20.14 -6.36 -5.01
C LYS A 198 19.85 -7.68 -4.29
N GLU A 199 18.81 -7.65 -3.44
CA GLU A 199 18.28 -8.83 -2.77
C GLU A 199 16.94 -9.22 -3.38
N THR A 200 16.55 -10.50 -3.28
CA THR A 200 15.28 -10.98 -3.81
C THR A 200 14.11 -10.33 -3.06
N PRO A 201 13.18 -9.67 -3.77
CA PRO A 201 12.01 -9.08 -3.11
C PRO A 201 11.09 -10.16 -2.55
N CYS A 202 10.34 -9.83 -1.50
CA CYS A 202 9.32 -10.71 -0.97
C CYS A 202 8.22 -10.98 -2.02
N PRO A 203 7.39 -12.03 -1.85
CA PRO A 203 6.26 -12.29 -2.73
C PRO A 203 5.43 -11.03 -2.99
N THR A 204 5.19 -10.71 -4.25
CA THR A 204 4.53 -9.45 -4.63
C THR A 204 3.30 -9.71 -5.49
N MET A 205 2.14 -9.22 -5.05
CA MET A 205 0.92 -9.21 -5.83
C MET A 205 0.68 -7.81 -6.41
N MET A 206 0.44 -7.75 -7.71
CA MET A 206 0.17 -6.52 -8.45
C MET A 206 -1.16 -6.65 -9.20
N LEU A 207 -2.08 -5.71 -8.99
CA LEU A 207 -3.30 -5.54 -9.78
C LEU A 207 -3.20 -4.20 -10.48
N HIS A 208 -3.35 -4.16 -11.82
CA HIS A 208 -3.18 -2.91 -12.56
C HIS A 208 -4.07 -2.90 -13.81
N GLY A 209 -4.75 -1.78 -14.05
CA GLY A 209 -5.49 -1.54 -15.28
C GLY A 209 -4.54 -1.22 -16.44
N THR A 210 -4.73 -1.88 -17.60
CA THR A 210 -3.82 -1.68 -18.74
C THR A 210 -3.96 -0.31 -19.40
N ALA A 211 -5.07 0.40 -19.15
CA ALA A 211 -5.33 1.76 -19.62
C ALA A 211 -5.17 2.83 -18.51
N ASP A 212 -4.45 2.52 -17.42
CA ASP A 212 -4.22 3.46 -16.33
C ASP A 212 -3.30 4.61 -16.79
N GLU A 213 -3.87 5.83 -16.84
CA GLU A 213 -3.16 7.06 -17.22
C GLU A 213 -2.68 7.87 -16.00
N LEU A 214 -3.22 7.58 -14.81
CA LEU A 214 -2.88 8.30 -13.59
C LEU A 214 -1.60 7.74 -12.97
N VAL A 215 -1.55 6.43 -12.73
CA VAL A 215 -0.34 5.68 -12.41
C VAL A 215 -0.02 4.80 -13.62
N PRO A 216 1.04 5.10 -14.37
CA PRO A 216 1.27 4.44 -15.65
C PRO A 216 1.38 2.92 -15.48
N TYR A 217 0.61 2.18 -16.28
CA TYR A 217 0.68 0.71 -16.30
C TYR A 217 2.06 0.22 -16.77
N GLU A 218 2.62 0.79 -17.83
CA GLU A 218 3.96 0.48 -18.31
C GLU A 218 5.00 1.36 -17.59
N GLN A 219 5.63 2.29 -18.29
CA GLN A 219 6.59 3.22 -17.72
C GLN A 219 6.51 4.60 -18.36
N ILE A 220 6.81 5.62 -17.57
CA ILE A 220 7.17 6.95 -18.06
C ILE A 220 8.65 7.15 -17.73
N ARG A 221 9.49 7.38 -18.74
CA ARG A 221 10.93 7.47 -18.56
C ARG A 221 11.53 8.65 -19.31
N PHE A 222 12.43 9.35 -18.63
CA PHE A 222 13.29 10.37 -19.22
C PHE A 222 14.71 10.21 -18.69
N LEU A 223 15.65 9.84 -19.56
CA LEU A 223 17.01 9.46 -19.18
C LEU A 223 17.00 8.35 -18.10
N ASN A 224 17.65 8.63 -16.97
CA ASN A 224 17.73 7.69 -15.84
C ASN A 224 16.55 7.81 -14.85
N LEU A 225 15.69 8.81 -15.01
CA LEU A 225 14.50 8.95 -14.21
C LEU A 225 13.37 8.15 -14.86
N GLY A 226 12.76 7.26 -14.11
CA GLY A 226 11.63 6.46 -14.59
C GLY A 226 10.60 6.20 -13.50
N PHE A 227 9.34 6.14 -13.92
CA PHE A 227 8.22 5.72 -13.09
C PHE A 227 7.66 4.45 -13.72
N PHE A 228 7.80 3.32 -13.04
CA PHE A 228 7.62 1.98 -13.58
C PHE A 228 6.39 1.33 -12.95
N GLY A 229 5.34 1.11 -13.74
CA GLY A 229 4.11 0.48 -13.29
C GLY A 229 4.13 -1.05 -13.37
N GLY A 230 3.00 -1.67 -12.99
CA GLY A 230 2.89 -3.13 -12.87
C GLY A 230 3.24 -3.90 -14.14
N GLY A 231 2.85 -3.38 -15.32
CA GLY A 231 3.17 -4.00 -16.62
C GLY A 231 4.65 -4.02 -16.96
N GLU A 232 5.42 -3.02 -16.51
CA GLU A 232 6.88 -3.03 -16.67
C GLU A 232 7.57 -3.83 -15.56
N LEU A 233 7.09 -3.72 -14.32
CA LEU A 233 7.68 -4.42 -13.19
C LEU A 233 7.57 -5.94 -13.34
N VAL A 234 6.43 -6.46 -13.83
CA VAL A 234 6.25 -7.91 -14.03
C VAL A 234 7.29 -8.50 -15.00
N LYS A 235 7.73 -7.74 -16.00
CA LYS A 235 8.80 -8.18 -16.92
C LYS A 235 10.10 -8.44 -16.17
N ARG A 236 10.39 -7.62 -15.15
CA ARG A 236 11.57 -7.80 -14.28
C ARG A 236 11.40 -9.00 -13.37
N PHE A 237 10.25 -9.12 -12.69
CA PHE A 237 9.95 -10.25 -11.84
C PHE A 237 10.05 -11.58 -12.58
N LYS A 238 9.48 -11.66 -13.78
CA LYS A 238 9.55 -12.83 -14.66
C LYS A 238 10.98 -13.16 -15.09
N LYS A 239 11.76 -12.14 -15.48
CA LYS A 239 13.15 -12.32 -15.93
C LYS A 239 14.04 -12.92 -14.85
N PHE A 240 13.86 -12.52 -13.60
CA PHE A 240 14.69 -12.96 -12.48
C PHE A 240 14.06 -14.10 -11.67
N GLY A 241 12.86 -14.53 -12.03
CA GLY A 241 12.16 -15.62 -11.33
C GLY A 241 11.70 -15.27 -9.92
N TYR A 242 11.46 -13.98 -9.64
CA TYR A 242 10.92 -13.55 -8.35
C TYR A 242 9.50 -14.06 -8.15
N ASN A 243 9.10 -14.27 -6.91
CA ASN A 243 7.76 -14.75 -6.56
C ASN A 243 6.71 -13.64 -6.78
N TYR A 244 5.75 -13.83 -7.71
CA TYR A 244 4.73 -12.82 -8.00
C TYR A 244 3.38 -13.39 -8.43
N ASN A 245 2.32 -12.60 -8.18
CA ASN A 245 1.02 -12.73 -8.84
C ASN A 245 0.71 -11.39 -9.52
N MET A 246 0.66 -11.36 -10.84
CA MET A 246 0.27 -10.18 -11.63
C MET A 246 -1.08 -10.39 -12.29
N TYR A 247 -1.99 -9.44 -12.09
CA TYR A 247 -3.32 -9.40 -12.67
C TYR A 247 -3.47 -8.16 -13.54
N HIS A 248 -3.50 -8.37 -14.84
CA HIS A 248 -3.68 -7.33 -15.86
C HIS A 248 -5.17 -7.16 -16.13
N PHE A 249 -5.75 -6.03 -15.76
CA PHE A 249 -7.15 -5.72 -16.06
C PHE A 249 -7.21 -5.00 -17.40
N VAL A 250 -7.66 -5.73 -18.44
CA VAL A 250 -7.65 -5.25 -19.84
C VAL A 250 -8.65 -4.11 -20.02
N ASP A 251 -8.19 -2.98 -20.57
CA ASP A 251 -8.97 -1.76 -20.83
C ASP A 251 -9.54 -1.08 -19.57
N TYR A 252 -9.08 -1.47 -18.37
CA TYR A 252 -9.36 -0.75 -17.14
C TYR A 252 -8.31 0.33 -16.90
N GLY A 253 -8.76 1.46 -16.33
CA GLY A 253 -7.93 2.58 -15.91
C GLY A 253 -7.53 2.48 -14.44
N HIS A 254 -7.46 3.65 -13.80
CA HIS A 254 -7.04 3.78 -12.40
C HIS A 254 -8.06 3.25 -11.38
N GLU A 255 -9.29 2.92 -11.80
CA GLU A 255 -10.32 2.33 -10.95
C GLU A 255 -9.87 1.02 -10.27
N ILE A 256 -8.86 0.33 -10.82
CA ILE A 256 -8.30 -0.88 -10.20
C ILE A 256 -7.66 -0.57 -8.83
N ALA A 257 -7.22 0.65 -8.59
CA ALA A 257 -6.79 1.09 -7.27
C ALA A 257 -7.87 0.92 -6.18
N GLY A 258 -9.15 1.02 -6.55
CA GLY A 258 -10.30 0.81 -5.67
C GLY A 258 -10.91 -0.59 -5.71
N SER A 259 -10.35 -1.53 -6.45
CA SER A 259 -10.93 -2.86 -6.69
C SER A 259 -10.70 -3.87 -5.55
N MET A 260 -10.31 -3.42 -4.36
CA MET A 260 -9.88 -4.29 -3.25
C MET A 260 -11.01 -5.22 -2.79
N GLU A 261 -12.24 -4.72 -2.66
CA GLU A 261 -13.43 -5.51 -2.29
C GLU A 261 -13.74 -6.59 -3.33
N THR A 262 -13.72 -6.23 -4.62
CA THR A 262 -14.14 -7.12 -5.71
C THR A 262 -13.09 -8.16 -6.08
N THR A 263 -11.83 -7.95 -5.68
CA THR A 263 -10.70 -8.87 -5.96
C THR A 263 -10.26 -9.68 -4.75
N ILE A 264 -11.08 -9.76 -3.71
CA ILE A 264 -10.75 -10.42 -2.43
C ILE A 264 -10.28 -11.88 -2.63
N GLY A 265 -10.86 -12.62 -3.57
CA GLY A 265 -10.47 -14.00 -3.87
C GLY A 265 -9.03 -14.12 -4.37
N LEU A 266 -8.58 -13.16 -5.19
CA LEU A 266 -7.19 -13.11 -5.69
C LEU A 266 -6.20 -12.81 -4.56
N GLN A 267 -6.59 -11.91 -3.66
CA GLN A 267 -5.79 -11.53 -2.50
C GLN A 267 -5.64 -12.71 -1.52
N LYS A 268 -6.73 -13.43 -1.24
CA LYS A 268 -6.70 -14.63 -0.39
C LYS A 268 -5.83 -15.72 -0.99
N ASP A 269 -5.96 -16.00 -2.29
CA ASP A 269 -5.10 -16.97 -2.98
C ASP A 269 -3.61 -16.61 -2.84
N PHE A 270 -3.26 -15.35 -2.96
CA PHE A 270 -1.91 -14.87 -2.77
C PHE A 270 -1.43 -15.02 -1.30
N LEU A 271 -2.21 -14.52 -0.35
CA LEU A 271 -1.87 -14.56 1.08
C LEU A 271 -1.74 -16.00 1.59
N GLU A 272 -2.64 -16.90 1.17
CA GLU A 272 -2.63 -18.30 1.60
C GLU A 272 -1.50 -19.11 0.93
N LYS A 273 -1.27 -18.92 -0.35
CA LYS A 273 -0.33 -19.75 -1.10
C LYS A 273 1.09 -19.20 -1.13
N ASN A 274 1.24 -17.91 -1.49
CA ASN A 274 2.57 -17.33 -1.65
C ASN A 274 3.17 -16.92 -0.29
N VAL A 275 2.35 -16.32 0.59
CA VAL A 275 2.82 -15.80 1.89
C VAL A 275 2.80 -16.90 2.95
N THR A 276 1.62 -17.31 3.43
CA THR A 276 1.50 -18.30 4.53
C THR A 276 2.03 -19.66 4.12
N GLY A 277 1.68 -20.11 2.92
CA GLY A 277 2.13 -21.40 2.37
C GLY A 277 3.56 -21.41 1.83
N LYS A 278 4.21 -20.25 1.75
CA LYS A 278 5.60 -20.05 1.27
C LYS A 278 5.88 -20.73 -0.08
N LYS A 279 4.88 -20.73 -0.98
CA LYS A 279 5.03 -21.31 -2.32
C LYS A 279 5.65 -20.29 -3.25
N GLU A 280 6.69 -20.69 -3.95
CA GLU A 280 7.24 -19.92 -5.06
C GLU A 280 6.30 -20.04 -6.26
N ARG A 281 5.71 -18.90 -6.71
CA ARG A 281 4.75 -18.86 -7.81
C ARG A 281 5.06 -17.73 -8.75
N LEU A 282 4.90 -18.00 -10.02
CA LEU A 282 4.97 -17.02 -11.12
C LEU A 282 3.60 -17.02 -11.79
N VAL A 283 2.70 -16.16 -11.30
CA VAL A 283 1.32 -16.08 -11.79
C VAL A 283 1.15 -14.80 -12.60
N GLU A 284 0.71 -14.95 -13.84
CA GLU A 284 0.40 -13.83 -14.73
C GLU A 284 -0.98 -14.09 -15.35
N THR A 285 -1.95 -13.23 -15.08
CA THR A 285 -3.35 -13.40 -15.49
C THR A 285 -3.88 -12.14 -16.16
N TRP A 286 -4.48 -12.31 -17.32
CA TRP A 286 -5.18 -11.24 -18.04
C TRP A 286 -6.67 -11.37 -17.79
N ILE A 287 -7.28 -10.32 -17.28
CA ILE A 287 -8.71 -10.28 -16.92
C ILE A 287 -9.40 -9.30 -17.86
N SER A 288 -10.33 -9.79 -18.66
CA SER A 288 -11.22 -9.01 -19.51
C SER A 288 -12.65 -9.39 -19.15
N ASP A 289 -13.18 -8.80 -18.08
CA ASP A 289 -14.49 -9.11 -17.54
C ASP A 289 -15.29 -7.81 -17.39
N PRO A 290 -16.35 -7.60 -18.18
CA PRO A 290 -17.15 -6.38 -18.12
C PRO A 290 -17.90 -6.19 -16.79
N ASP A 291 -18.07 -7.27 -16.02
CA ASP A 291 -18.78 -7.26 -14.74
C ASP A 291 -17.87 -6.92 -13.56
N VAL A 292 -16.54 -6.84 -13.75
CA VAL A 292 -15.63 -6.31 -12.72
C VAL A 292 -15.96 -4.84 -12.50
N TYR A 293 -16.21 -4.50 -11.24
CA TYR A 293 -16.62 -3.16 -10.83
C TYR A 293 -15.65 -2.08 -11.34
N ARG A 294 -16.20 -1.11 -12.06
CA ARG A 294 -15.50 0.11 -12.44
C ARG A 294 -15.77 1.18 -11.37
N GLY A 295 -14.82 1.33 -10.44
CA GLY A 295 -14.93 2.26 -9.32
C GLY A 295 -15.01 3.73 -9.74
N TYR A 296 -15.47 4.56 -8.83
CA TYR A 296 -15.46 6.01 -8.99
C TYR A 296 -14.17 6.57 -8.36
N GLY A 297 -13.42 7.34 -9.13
CA GLY A 297 -12.20 8.01 -8.69
C GLY A 297 -11.59 8.77 -9.86
N PRO A 298 -10.62 9.66 -9.63
CA PRO A 298 -9.96 10.37 -10.71
C PRO A 298 -9.26 9.36 -11.63
N GLN A 299 -9.56 9.46 -12.94
CA GLN A 299 -8.99 8.61 -13.98
C GLN A 299 -7.79 9.27 -14.66
N SER A 300 -7.63 10.58 -14.46
CA SER A 300 -6.55 11.37 -15.04
C SER A 300 -5.93 12.30 -14.01
N ARG A 301 -4.72 12.80 -14.32
CA ARG A 301 -4.05 13.80 -13.49
C ARG A 301 -4.85 15.09 -13.37
N ASP A 302 -5.51 15.51 -14.44
CA ASP A 302 -6.30 16.75 -14.43
C ASP A 302 -7.55 16.62 -13.54
N GLU A 303 -8.08 15.43 -13.35
CA GLU A 303 -9.15 15.14 -12.41
C GLU A 303 -8.66 15.09 -10.95
N LEU A 304 -7.46 14.54 -10.73
CA LEU A 304 -6.88 14.42 -9.39
C LEU A 304 -6.58 15.80 -8.75
N TYR A 305 -6.26 16.82 -9.58
CA TYR A 305 -5.86 18.16 -9.10
C TYR A 305 -7.00 19.20 -9.20
N LYS A 306 -8.25 18.81 -9.46
CA LYS A 306 -9.45 19.66 -9.37
C LYS A 306 -9.96 19.73 -7.95
#